data_e6bf06fb8b93762e7e40aa51587e2d16
#
_entry.id   e6bf06fb8b93762e7e40aa51587e2d16
#
_cell.length_a   1.000
_cell.length_b   1.000
_cell.length_c   1.000
_cell.angle_alpha   90.00
_cell.angle_beta   90.00
_cell.angle_gamma   90.00
#
_symmetry.space_group_name_H-M   'P 1'
#
loop_
_entity.id
_entity.type
_entity.pdbx_description
1 polymer ?
#
loop_
_entity_poly.entity_id
_entity_poly.type
_entity_poly.pdbx_seq_one_letter_code
_entity_poly.pdbx_strand_id
1 'polypeptide(L)'
;GVTPMMFITELANITADTVHLRINSPGGDVFGARVIEQAIRESNKTIIAHIDGYCASAATYIALACSKVIIASGGMFMIHNAWTMAWGDKTDLTKTATLLGKIDSTLAATYAAKTGKTVEEIAAYMDAETWFTAQEAVDVGFVDEISAAQNGQNGTQNASAWNMSVYRNAPKPAKPAPKQEQQPPEPKT
;
A
#
# COMPACT_ATOMS: atom_id res chain seq x y z
N GLY A 1 -3.93 -10.83 8.63
CA GLY A 1 -2.82 -9.97 8.18
C GLY A 1 -1.47 -10.67 8.38
N VAL A 2 -0.44 -10.14 7.77
CA VAL A 2 0.94 -10.61 7.93
C VAL A 2 1.58 -9.90 9.12
N THR A 3 2.18 -10.64 10.05
CA THR A 3 2.94 -10.05 11.14
C THR A 3 4.40 -9.83 10.74
N PRO A 4 5.14 -8.91 11.37
CA PRO A 4 6.56 -8.72 11.11
C PRO A 4 7.38 -10.01 11.25
N MET A 5 7.10 -10.80 12.28
CA MET A 5 7.80 -12.06 12.52
C MET A 5 7.55 -13.09 11.40
N MET A 6 6.30 -13.21 10.93
CA MET A 6 5.99 -14.09 9.79
C MET A 6 6.79 -13.67 8.55
N PHE A 7 6.79 -12.37 8.24
CA PHE A 7 7.51 -11.85 7.09
C PHE A 7 9.02 -12.12 7.17
N ILE A 8 9.63 -11.82 8.30
CA ILE A 8 11.08 -12.02 8.53
C ILE A 8 11.44 -13.49 8.40
N THR A 9 10.63 -14.38 8.99
CA THR A 9 10.86 -15.82 8.91
C THR A 9 10.78 -16.33 7.48
N GLU A 10 9.76 -15.92 6.72
CA GLU A 10 9.62 -16.29 5.32
C GLU A 10 10.78 -15.74 4.47
N LEU A 11 11.14 -14.48 4.65
CA LEU A 11 12.25 -13.86 3.92
C LEU A 11 13.58 -14.58 4.19
N ALA A 12 13.83 -15.00 5.43
CA ALA A 12 15.03 -15.73 5.80
C ALA A 12 15.10 -17.14 5.19
N ASN A 13 13.95 -17.77 4.95
CA ASN A 13 13.87 -19.11 4.36
C ASN A 13 14.01 -19.11 2.83
N ILE A 14 13.88 -17.96 2.17
CA ILE A 14 14.06 -17.86 0.72
C ILE A 14 15.56 -17.96 0.39
N THR A 15 15.94 -18.86 -0.48
CA THR A 15 17.33 -19.04 -0.93
C THR A 15 17.68 -18.25 -2.18
N ALA A 16 16.67 -17.78 -2.93
CA ALA A 16 16.88 -17.00 -4.16
C ALA A 16 17.44 -15.61 -3.86
N ASP A 17 18.30 -15.10 -4.75
CA ASP A 17 18.86 -13.75 -4.67
C ASP A 17 17.84 -12.65 -5.02
N THR A 18 16.85 -12.97 -5.86
CA THR A 18 15.77 -12.06 -6.24
C THR A 18 14.44 -12.56 -5.69
N VAL A 19 13.72 -11.68 -5.02
CA VAL A 19 12.42 -11.93 -4.42
C VAL A 19 11.38 -11.00 -5.01
N HIS A 20 10.26 -11.54 -5.48
CA HIS A 20 9.10 -10.78 -5.94
C HIS A 20 8.07 -10.70 -4.82
N LEU A 21 7.95 -9.54 -4.19
CA LEU A 21 7.00 -9.28 -3.12
C LEU A 21 5.67 -8.77 -3.69
N ARG A 22 4.60 -9.55 -3.56
CA ARG A 22 3.25 -9.18 -4.03
C ARG A 22 2.51 -8.42 -2.93
N ILE A 23 1.99 -7.23 -3.26
CA ILE A 23 1.33 -6.33 -2.31
C ILE A 23 -0.09 -6.03 -2.77
N ASN A 24 -1.05 -6.30 -1.89
CA ASN A 24 -2.43 -5.83 -1.97
C ASN A 24 -2.90 -5.60 -0.54
N SER A 25 -2.69 -4.39 -0.02
CA SER A 25 -2.84 -4.12 1.41
C SER A 25 -3.37 -2.71 1.71
N PRO A 26 -4.33 -2.58 2.63
CA PRO A 26 -4.79 -1.28 3.13
C PRO A 26 -3.80 -0.63 4.11
N GLY A 27 -2.73 -1.31 4.48
CA GLY A 27 -1.82 -0.89 5.55
C GLY A 27 -2.18 -1.53 6.90
N GLY A 28 -1.91 -0.83 7.98
CA GLY A 28 -2.11 -1.31 9.33
C GLY A 28 -1.17 -0.64 10.34
N ASP A 29 -0.58 -1.43 11.24
CA ASP A 29 0.34 -0.92 12.25
C ASP A 29 1.63 -0.35 11.64
N VAL A 30 1.89 0.93 11.91
CA VAL A 30 3.05 1.66 11.40
C VAL A 30 4.36 1.07 11.94
N PHE A 31 4.41 0.69 13.22
CA PHE A 31 5.63 0.14 13.81
C PHE A 31 5.92 -1.26 13.28
N GLY A 32 4.89 -2.07 13.09
CA GLY A 32 5.03 -3.36 12.41
C GLY A 32 5.55 -3.23 10.98
N ALA A 33 5.05 -2.26 10.23
CA ALA A 33 5.54 -1.97 8.88
C ALA A 33 7.01 -1.51 8.88
N ARG A 34 7.42 -0.72 9.88
CA ARG A 34 8.83 -0.30 10.06
C ARG A 34 9.77 -1.49 10.30
N VAL A 35 9.34 -2.46 11.09
CA VAL A 35 10.14 -3.68 11.31
C VAL A 35 10.32 -4.46 10.00
N ILE A 36 9.27 -4.57 9.18
CA ILE A 36 9.35 -5.22 7.87
C ILE A 36 10.24 -4.40 6.91
N GLU A 37 10.06 -3.07 6.87
CA GLU A 37 10.91 -2.16 6.10
C GLU A 37 12.39 -2.40 6.40
N GLN A 38 12.75 -2.41 7.68
CA GLN A 38 14.13 -2.63 8.10
C GLN A 38 14.67 -4.00 7.69
N ALA A 39 13.86 -5.04 7.82
CA ALA A 39 14.25 -6.39 7.38
C ALA A 39 14.50 -6.47 5.87
N ILE A 40 13.72 -5.75 5.07
CA ILE A 40 13.93 -5.64 3.61
C ILE A 40 15.26 -4.94 3.33
N ARG A 41 15.51 -3.79 3.98
CA ARG A 41 16.74 -2.99 3.78
C ARG A 41 18.01 -3.72 4.21
N GLU A 42 17.95 -4.52 5.25
CA GLU A 42 19.08 -5.34 5.75
C GLU A 42 19.26 -6.64 4.97
N SER A 43 18.29 -7.01 4.15
CA SER A 43 18.38 -8.22 3.34
C SER A 43 19.44 -8.07 2.24
N ASN A 44 20.24 -9.10 2.03
CA ASN A 44 21.20 -9.18 0.93
C ASN A 44 20.52 -9.50 -0.43
N LYS A 45 19.17 -9.54 -0.46
CA LYS A 45 18.40 -9.93 -1.63
C LYS A 45 17.94 -8.69 -2.42
N THR A 46 17.80 -8.85 -3.73
CA THR A 46 17.10 -7.88 -4.57
C THR A 46 15.59 -8.12 -4.43
N ILE A 47 14.88 -7.22 -3.73
CA ILE A 47 13.44 -7.36 -3.51
C ILE A 47 12.70 -6.39 -4.43
N ILE A 48 11.80 -6.92 -5.26
CA ILE A 48 10.97 -6.16 -6.20
C ILE A 48 9.53 -6.21 -5.72
N ALA A 49 8.95 -5.07 -5.39
CA ALA A 49 7.55 -4.95 -5.00
C ALA A 49 6.65 -4.93 -6.24
N HIS A 50 5.57 -5.70 -6.20
CA HIS A 50 4.49 -5.70 -7.18
C HIS A 50 3.18 -5.34 -6.49
N ILE A 51 2.65 -4.17 -6.77
CA ILE A 51 1.34 -3.72 -6.26
C ILE A 51 0.26 -4.24 -7.19
N ASP A 52 -0.52 -5.21 -6.72
CA ASP A 52 -1.52 -5.92 -7.53
C ASP A 52 -2.87 -5.23 -7.58
N GLY A 53 -3.28 -4.60 -6.51
CA GLY A 53 -4.52 -3.85 -6.39
C GLY A 53 -4.28 -2.50 -5.77
N TYR A 54 -4.01 -2.46 -4.46
CA TYR A 54 -3.63 -1.20 -3.82
C TYR A 54 -2.55 -1.43 -2.77
N CYS A 55 -1.78 -0.36 -2.54
CA CYS A 55 -0.78 -0.25 -1.51
C CYS A 55 -1.07 1.05 -0.75
N ALA A 56 -1.63 0.93 0.44
CA ALA A 56 -2.12 2.09 1.17
C ALA A 56 -1.48 2.20 2.56
N SER A 57 -1.30 3.46 3.03
CA SER A 57 -0.86 3.75 4.40
C SER A 57 0.45 3.01 4.75
N ALA A 58 0.52 2.30 5.87
CA ALA A 58 1.71 1.61 6.33
C ALA A 58 2.30 0.59 5.32
N ALA A 59 1.49 0.05 4.39
CA ALA A 59 1.99 -0.85 3.35
C ALA A 59 2.94 -0.15 2.36
N THR A 60 2.82 1.16 2.19
CA THR A 60 3.69 1.94 1.30
C THR A 60 5.14 1.92 1.74
N TYR A 61 5.40 1.88 3.06
CA TYR A 61 6.76 1.75 3.61
C TYR A 61 7.44 0.47 3.16
N ILE A 62 6.68 -0.63 3.21
CA ILE A 62 7.16 -1.94 2.79
C ILE A 62 7.51 -1.92 1.30
N ALA A 63 6.64 -1.33 0.47
CA ALA A 63 6.88 -1.18 -0.95
C ALA A 63 8.12 -0.33 -1.24
N LEU A 64 8.25 0.82 -0.56
CA LEU A 64 9.35 1.77 -0.80
C LEU A 64 10.70 1.31 -0.23
N ALA A 65 10.74 0.27 0.59
CA ALA A 65 11.97 -0.37 1.02
C ALA A 65 12.57 -1.29 -0.04
N CYS A 66 11.77 -1.71 -1.02
CA CYS A 66 12.18 -2.60 -2.09
C CYS A 66 13.07 -1.89 -3.12
N SER A 67 13.90 -2.66 -3.83
CA SER A 67 14.82 -2.16 -4.85
C SER A 67 14.09 -1.55 -6.06
N LYS A 68 12.89 -2.05 -6.35
CA LYS A 68 12.02 -1.57 -7.42
C LYS A 68 10.56 -1.75 -7.00
N VAL A 69 9.71 -0.80 -7.39
CA VAL A 69 8.26 -0.85 -7.15
C VAL A 69 7.53 -0.82 -8.49
N ILE A 70 6.74 -1.85 -8.75
CA ILE A 70 5.94 -2.01 -9.97
C ILE A 70 4.47 -2.03 -9.55
N ILE A 71 3.61 -1.29 -10.23
CA ILE A 71 2.17 -1.26 -9.97
C ILE A 71 1.38 -1.80 -11.15
N ALA A 72 0.33 -2.56 -10.90
CA ALA A 72 -0.63 -2.95 -11.94
C ALA A 72 -1.33 -1.70 -12.51
N SER A 73 -1.70 -1.71 -13.79
CA SER A 73 -2.32 -0.56 -14.48
C SER A 73 -3.60 -0.05 -13.81
N GLY A 74 -4.35 -0.91 -13.11
CA GLY A 74 -5.51 -0.55 -12.30
C GLY A 74 -5.22 -0.40 -10.80
N GLY A 75 -3.96 -0.46 -10.41
CA GLY A 75 -3.56 -0.36 -9.02
C GLY A 75 -3.63 1.07 -8.49
N MET A 76 -3.69 1.18 -7.17
CA MET A 76 -3.70 2.47 -6.48
C MET A 76 -2.67 2.52 -5.36
N PHE A 77 -2.10 3.69 -5.15
CA PHE A 77 -1.14 3.97 -4.09
C PHE A 77 -1.70 5.09 -3.20
N MET A 78 -1.62 4.97 -1.86
CA MET A 78 -2.21 5.98 -0.98
C MET A 78 -1.31 6.30 0.20
N ILE A 79 -1.18 7.60 0.46
CA ILE A 79 -0.53 8.11 1.65
C ILE A 79 -1.46 9.02 2.44
N HIS A 80 -1.33 8.97 3.74
CA HIS A 80 -2.04 9.83 4.68
C HIS A 80 -1.26 9.96 6.01
N ASN A 81 -1.70 10.86 6.88
CA ASN A 81 -1.18 10.99 8.23
C ASN A 81 -1.49 9.76 9.07
N ALA A 82 -0.61 9.45 10.00
CA ALA A 82 -0.86 8.43 11.00
C ALA A 82 -2.07 8.80 11.86
N TRP A 83 -2.85 7.81 12.22
CA TRP A 83 -4.02 8.00 13.07
C TRP A 83 -4.12 6.94 14.16
N THR A 84 -4.79 7.28 15.23
CA THR A 84 -5.13 6.34 16.30
C THR A 84 -6.42 6.75 16.97
N MET A 85 -7.03 5.82 17.68
CA MET A 85 -8.07 6.16 18.66
C MET A 85 -7.40 6.41 20.01
N ALA A 86 -7.74 7.54 20.64
CA ALA A 86 -7.22 7.90 21.96
C ALA A 86 -8.33 8.46 22.81
N TRP A 87 -8.26 8.18 24.11
CA TRP A 87 -9.10 8.75 25.16
C TRP A 87 -8.24 9.04 26.37
N GLY A 88 -8.63 10.02 27.14
CA GLY A 88 -7.89 10.50 28.30
C GLY A 88 -8.19 11.95 28.56
N ASP A 89 -7.47 12.55 29.48
CA ASP A 89 -7.56 13.98 29.75
C ASP A 89 -6.83 14.80 28.64
N LYS A 90 -6.87 16.13 28.77
CA LYS A 90 -6.21 17.05 27.84
C LYS A 90 -4.72 16.71 27.65
N THR A 91 -4.05 16.33 28.73
CA THR A 91 -2.62 16.05 28.75
C THR A 91 -2.33 14.78 27.92
N ASP A 92 -3.13 13.74 28.11
CA ASP A 92 -2.97 12.46 27.38
C ASP A 92 -3.25 12.61 25.88
N LEU A 93 -4.31 13.36 25.53
CA LEU A 93 -4.63 13.66 24.14
C LEU A 93 -3.54 14.50 23.48
N THR A 94 -2.96 15.47 24.20
CA THR A 94 -1.85 16.28 23.67
C THR A 94 -0.58 15.45 23.46
N LYS A 95 -0.26 14.52 24.36
CA LYS A 95 0.87 13.59 24.17
C LYS A 95 0.67 12.71 22.94
N THR A 96 -0.53 12.18 22.76
CA THR A 96 -0.88 11.37 21.58
C THR A 96 -0.75 12.16 20.30
N ALA A 97 -1.30 13.38 20.25
CA ALA A 97 -1.17 14.25 19.08
C ALA A 97 0.30 14.58 18.77
N THR A 98 1.11 14.84 19.81
CA THR A 98 2.55 15.08 19.65
C THR A 98 3.28 13.85 19.06
N LEU A 99 2.92 12.64 19.52
CA LEU A 99 3.50 11.41 18.99
C LEU A 99 3.12 11.20 17.51
N LEU A 100 1.85 11.41 17.16
CA LEU A 100 1.40 11.33 15.77
C LEU A 100 2.17 12.31 14.88
N GLY A 101 2.34 13.56 15.30
CA GLY A 101 3.12 14.54 14.53
C GLY A 101 4.58 14.13 14.32
N LYS A 102 5.21 13.45 15.28
CA LYS A 102 6.57 12.88 15.09
C LYS A 102 6.56 11.74 14.07
N ILE A 103 5.56 10.89 14.12
CA ILE A 103 5.39 9.81 13.14
C ILE A 103 5.22 10.44 11.75
N ASP A 104 4.30 11.39 11.59
CA ASP A 104 4.02 12.05 10.30
C ASP A 104 5.26 12.72 9.72
N SER A 105 6.06 13.38 10.54
CA SER A 105 7.33 13.99 10.10
C SER A 105 8.31 12.95 9.55
N THR A 106 8.41 11.78 10.19
CA THR A 106 9.27 10.69 9.69
C THR A 106 8.71 10.05 8.42
N LEU A 107 7.38 9.96 8.32
CA LEU A 107 6.69 9.48 7.15
C LEU A 107 6.96 10.40 5.96
N ALA A 108 6.72 11.69 6.12
CA ALA A 108 6.93 12.70 5.10
C ALA A 108 8.39 12.72 4.61
N ALA A 109 9.37 12.65 5.50
CA ALA A 109 10.78 12.59 5.13
C ALA A 109 11.12 11.36 4.29
N THR A 110 10.56 10.19 4.62
CA THR A 110 10.77 8.95 3.85
C THR A 110 10.18 9.07 2.43
N TYR A 111 8.97 9.61 2.30
CA TYR A 111 8.33 9.83 1.00
C TYR A 111 9.06 10.90 0.18
N ALA A 112 9.51 11.98 0.81
CA ALA A 112 10.28 13.03 0.16
C ALA A 112 11.61 12.49 -0.41
N ALA A 113 12.31 11.66 0.36
CA ALA A 113 13.55 11.02 -0.08
C ALA A 113 13.35 10.09 -1.29
N LYS A 114 12.20 9.39 -1.38
CA LYS A 114 11.89 8.51 -2.52
C LYS A 114 11.52 9.31 -3.77
N THR A 115 10.72 10.37 -3.60
CA THR A 115 10.11 11.10 -4.73
C THR A 115 10.94 12.27 -5.24
N GLY A 116 11.89 12.76 -4.43
CA GLY A 116 12.60 14.01 -4.69
C GLY A 116 11.78 15.29 -4.48
N LYS A 117 10.55 15.16 -3.97
CA LYS A 117 9.69 16.29 -3.59
C LYS A 117 10.10 16.89 -2.25
N THR A 118 9.61 18.09 -1.96
CA THR A 118 9.80 18.70 -0.65
C THR A 118 8.95 18.01 0.41
N VAL A 119 9.37 18.12 1.67
CA VAL A 119 8.61 17.56 2.80
C VAL A 119 7.23 18.21 2.90
N GLU A 120 7.13 19.51 2.58
CA GLU A 120 5.89 20.28 2.59
C GLU A 120 4.89 19.81 1.51
N GLU A 121 5.36 19.50 0.29
CA GLU A 121 4.52 18.92 -0.76
C GLU A 121 3.98 17.56 -0.35
N ILE A 122 4.83 16.73 0.24
CA ILE A 122 4.43 15.40 0.73
C ILE A 122 3.45 15.53 1.90
N ALA A 123 3.71 16.43 2.85
CA ALA A 123 2.79 16.68 3.96
C ALA A 123 1.40 17.08 3.47
N ALA A 124 1.31 17.92 2.43
CA ALA A 124 0.03 18.29 1.82
C ALA A 124 -0.72 17.08 1.22
N TYR A 125 -0.01 16.14 0.58
CA TYR A 125 -0.62 14.89 0.11
C TYR A 125 -1.10 14.01 1.27
N MET A 126 -0.33 13.93 2.36
CA MET A 126 -0.71 13.16 3.55
C MET A 126 -1.92 13.76 4.24
N ASP A 127 -1.97 15.10 4.43
CA ASP A 127 -3.09 15.82 5.02
C ASP A 127 -4.40 15.60 4.25
N ALA A 128 -4.29 15.54 2.91
CA ALA A 128 -5.41 15.32 2.02
C ALA A 128 -5.86 13.85 1.93
N GLU A 129 -5.13 12.90 2.52
CA GLU A 129 -5.36 11.46 2.28
C GLU A 129 -5.40 11.19 0.77
N THR A 130 -4.26 11.29 0.12
CA THR A 130 -4.21 11.26 -1.34
C THR A 130 -4.09 9.84 -1.87
N TRP A 131 -5.01 9.49 -2.76
CA TRP A 131 -5.05 8.25 -3.53
C TRP A 131 -4.54 8.55 -4.94
N PHE A 132 -3.43 7.92 -5.30
CA PHE A 132 -2.81 8.04 -6.61
C PHE A 132 -3.21 6.85 -7.48
N THR A 133 -3.62 7.11 -8.71
CA THR A 133 -3.68 6.10 -9.76
C THR A 133 -2.27 5.58 -10.06
N ALA A 134 -2.17 4.48 -10.80
CA ALA A 134 -0.87 3.94 -11.20
C ALA A 134 0.02 4.98 -11.91
N GLN A 135 -0.57 5.78 -12.81
CA GLN A 135 0.16 6.81 -13.55
C GLN A 135 0.60 7.95 -12.64
N GLU A 136 -0.29 8.46 -11.79
CA GLU A 136 0.04 9.52 -10.84
C GLU A 136 1.12 9.09 -9.85
N ALA A 137 1.11 7.82 -9.41
CA ALA A 137 2.13 7.27 -8.51
C ALA A 137 3.51 7.21 -9.17
N VAL A 138 3.58 6.94 -10.48
CA VAL A 138 4.81 7.01 -11.28
C VAL A 138 5.23 8.47 -11.47
N ASP A 139 4.32 9.35 -11.85
CA ASP A 139 4.62 10.77 -12.12
C ASP A 139 5.14 11.50 -10.87
N VAL A 140 4.62 11.13 -9.69
CA VAL A 140 5.10 11.64 -8.40
C VAL A 140 6.43 11.01 -7.98
N GLY A 141 6.76 9.81 -8.47
CA GLY A 141 7.99 9.10 -8.15
C GLY A 141 7.88 8.09 -7.00
N PHE A 142 6.68 7.73 -6.57
CA PHE A 142 6.50 6.65 -5.59
C PHE A 142 6.75 5.27 -6.19
N VAL A 143 6.38 5.10 -7.45
CA VAL A 143 6.43 3.84 -8.19
C VAL A 143 7.34 4.00 -9.40
N ASP A 144 8.11 2.97 -9.72
CA ASP A 144 9.11 3.02 -10.77
C ASP A 144 8.55 2.60 -12.14
N GLU A 145 7.48 1.77 -12.18
CA GLU A 145 6.95 1.21 -13.43
C GLU A 145 5.49 0.77 -13.28
N ILE A 146 4.72 0.91 -14.35
CA ILE A 146 3.39 0.30 -14.48
C ILE A 146 3.56 -1.02 -15.21
N SER A 147 3.13 -2.13 -14.61
CA SER A 147 3.14 -3.42 -15.29
C SER A 147 2.17 -3.42 -16.46
N ALA A 148 2.61 -3.93 -17.62
CA ALA A 148 1.70 -4.19 -18.73
C ALA A 148 0.57 -5.12 -18.25
N ALA A 149 -0.66 -4.83 -18.67
CA ALA A 149 -1.80 -5.70 -18.38
C ALA A 149 -1.50 -7.09 -18.97
N GLN A 150 -1.14 -8.04 -18.12
CA GLN A 150 -1.10 -9.43 -18.57
C GLN A 150 -2.55 -9.89 -18.68
N ASN A 151 -2.96 -10.31 -19.88
CA ASN A 151 -4.22 -11.00 -20.13
C ASN A 151 -4.18 -12.39 -19.45
N GLY A 152 -4.27 -12.44 -18.13
CA GLY A 152 -4.14 -13.67 -17.35
C GLY A 152 -4.68 -13.48 -15.93
N GLN A 153 -5.82 -13.99 -15.74
CA GLN A 153 -6.61 -14.43 -14.59
C GLN A 153 -5.96 -14.57 -13.20
N ASN A 154 -5.14 -13.65 -12.67
CA ASN A 154 -4.63 -13.84 -11.30
C ASN A 154 -4.52 -12.56 -10.44
N GLY A 155 -5.16 -11.45 -10.79
CA GLY A 155 -4.94 -10.17 -10.09
C GLY A 155 -6.02 -9.68 -9.12
N THR A 156 -7.20 -10.29 -9.04
CA THR A 156 -8.36 -9.68 -8.36
C THR A 156 -8.93 -10.47 -7.19
N GLN A 157 -8.20 -11.40 -6.64
CA GLN A 157 -8.71 -12.12 -5.47
C GLN A 157 -8.40 -11.30 -4.21
N ASN A 158 -9.46 -10.71 -3.62
CA ASN A 158 -9.58 -10.12 -2.28
C ASN A 158 -9.67 -8.60 -2.11
N ALA A 159 -9.77 -7.79 -3.15
CA ALA A 159 -10.04 -6.35 -2.96
C ALA A 159 -11.36 -6.07 -2.21
N SER A 160 -12.33 -6.96 -2.28
CA SER A 160 -13.61 -6.86 -1.56
C SER A 160 -13.56 -7.27 -0.09
N ALA A 161 -12.43 -7.82 0.39
CA ALA A 161 -12.31 -8.33 1.76
C ALA A 161 -11.82 -7.28 2.77
N TRP A 162 -11.30 -6.14 2.31
CA TRP A 162 -10.74 -5.14 3.20
C TRP A 162 -11.76 -4.08 3.59
N ASN A 163 -11.83 -3.76 4.89
CA ASN A 163 -12.64 -2.65 5.36
C ASN A 163 -11.96 -1.31 5.06
N MET A 164 -12.37 -0.68 3.98
CA MET A 164 -11.85 0.63 3.55
C MET A 164 -12.56 1.81 4.20
N SER A 165 -13.55 1.58 5.09
CA SER A 165 -14.34 2.64 5.71
C SER A 165 -13.55 3.55 6.66
N VAL A 166 -12.36 3.15 7.04
CA VAL A 166 -11.44 3.95 7.86
C VAL A 166 -10.81 5.12 7.08
N TYR A 167 -10.85 5.07 5.75
CA TYR A 167 -10.31 6.10 4.87
C TYR A 167 -11.40 7.01 4.34
N ARG A 168 -11.17 8.33 4.39
CA ARG A 168 -12.15 9.34 3.96
C ARG A 168 -12.39 9.34 2.45
N ASN A 169 -11.31 9.16 1.69
CA ASN A 169 -11.29 9.30 0.23
C ASN A 169 -11.09 7.96 -0.49
N ALA A 170 -11.30 6.83 0.20
CA ALA A 170 -11.11 5.51 -0.41
C ALA A 170 -11.93 5.35 -1.70
N PRO A 171 -11.36 4.78 -2.76
CA PRO A 171 -12.09 4.47 -3.98
C PRO A 171 -13.28 3.58 -3.67
N LYS A 172 -14.47 3.95 -4.13
CA LYS A 172 -15.65 3.12 -3.98
C LYS A 172 -15.49 1.89 -4.87
N PRO A 173 -15.75 0.66 -4.37
CA PRO A 173 -15.72 -0.51 -5.21
C PRO A 173 -16.66 -0.32 -6.41
N ALA A 174 -16.17 -0.65 -7.60
CA ALA A 174 -17.02 -0.64 -8.78
C ALA A 174 -18.23 -1.54 -8.53
N LYS A 175 -19.43 -1.05 -8.85
CA LYS A 175 -20.63 -1.89 -8.79
C LYS A 175 -20.37 -3.16 -9.63
N PRO A 176 -20.65 -4.36 -9.11
CA PRO A 176 -20.54 -5.57 -9.91
C PRO A 176 -21.31 -5.36 -11.22
N ALA A 177 -20.66 -5.65 -12.34
CA ALA A 177 -21.35 -5.66 -13.61
C ALA A 177 -22.60 -6.58 -13.49
N PRO A 178 -23.76 -6.20 -14.04
CA PRO A 178 -24.94 -7.05 -14.01
C PRO A 178 -24.55 -8.40 -14.60
N LYS A 179 -24.84 -9.47 -13.84
CA LYS A 179 -24.65 -10.83 -14.35
C LYS A 179 -25.41 -10.92 -15.65
N GLN A 180 -24.70 -11.17 -16.75
CA GLN A 180 -25.35 -11.56 -17.99
C GLN A 180 -26.16 -12.83 -17.69
N GLU A 181 -27.49 -12.73 -17.73
CA GLU A 181 -28.36 -13.89 -17.73
C GLU A 181 -27.93 -14.75 -18.92
N GLN A 182 -27.41 -15.93 -18.62
CA GLN A 182 -27.15 -16.94 -19.66
C GLN A 182 -28.51 -17.29 -20.26
N GLN A 183 -28.71 -16.92 -21.54
CA GLN A 183 -29.86 -17.38 -22.29
C GLN A 183 -29.88 -18.91 -22.26
N PRO A 184 -31.04 -19.52 -22.00
CA PRO A 184 -31.19 -20.97 -22.06
C PRO A 184 -30.80 -21.46 -23.47
N PRO A 185 -30.16 -22.63 -23.59
CA PRO A 185 -29.83 -23.17 -24.91
C PRO A 185 -31.11 -23.42 -25.73
N GLU A 186 -31.11 -22.98 -26.99
CA GLU A 186 -32.20 -23.25 -27.92
C GLU A 186 -32.44 -24.74 -28.06
N PRO A 187 -33.72 -25.18 -28.10
CA PRO A 187 -34.04 -26.60 -28.26
C PRO A 187 -33.60 -27.05 -29.68
N LYS A 188 -32.77 -28.07 -29.71
CA LYS A 188 -32.41 -28.76 -30.97
C LYS A 188 -33.64 -29.44 -31.56
N THR A 189 -34.10 -28.98 -32.70
CA THR A 189 -35.03 -29.68 -33.61
C THR A 189 -34.33 -30.82 -34.33
#